data_d13bdbaad387e17268867a985f18ac8f
#
_entry.id   d13bdbaad387e17268867a985f18ac8f
#
_cell.length_a   1.000
_cell.length_b   1.000
_cell.length_c   1.000
_cell.angle_alpha   90.00
_cell.angle_beta   90.00
_cell.angle_gamma   90.00
#
_symmetry.space_group_name_H-M   'P 1'
#
loop_
_entity.id
_entity.type
_entity.pdbx_description
1 polymer ?
#
loop_
_entity_poly.entity_id
_entity_poly.type
_entity_poly.pdbx_seq_one_letter_code
_entity_poly.pdbx_strand_id
1 'polypeptide(L)' 'MKASKLRELSDDELVVRLKDTRKELFNLRFQHATGQLDNPMKLNATRREIARLLTMQAERELERTAAGGEA' A
#
# COMPACT_ATOMS: atom_id res chain seq x y z
N MET A 1 -7.32 0.28 -5.82
CA MET A 1 -8.34 0.70 -4.85
C MET A 1 -8.35 2.22 -4.75
N LYS A 2 -9.54 2.79 -4.70
CA LYS A 2 -9.65 4.25 -4.63
C LYS A 2 -9.26 4.75 -3.24
N ALA A 3 -8.76 5.98 -3.16
CA ALA A 3 -8.32 6.56 -1.90
C ALA A 3 -9.44 6.61 -0.86
N SER A 4 -10.68 6.87 -1.30
CA SER A 4 -11.81 6.91 -0.38
C SER A 4 -12.04 5.57 0.30
N LYS A 5 -11.84 4.48 -0.43
CA LYS A 5 -11.99 3.15 0.13
C LYS A 5 -10.87 2.81 1.09
N LEU A 6 -9.66 3.26 0.79
CA LEU A 6 -8.53 3.05 1.67
C LEU A 6 -8.73 3.73 3.02
N ARG A 7 -9.39 4.89 3.01
CA ARG A 7 -9.67 5.64 4.24
C ARG A 7 -10.66 4.94 5.16
N GLU A 8 -11.45 4.03 4.61
CA GLU A 8 -12.42 3.27 5.40
C GLU A 8 -11.78 2.11 6.15
N LEU A 9 -10.54 1.77 5.82
CA LEU A 9 -9.86 0.65 6.44
C LEU A 9 -9.37 1.02 7.85
N SER A 10 -9.46 0.05 8.76
CA SER A 10 -8.88 0.21 10.09
C SER A 10 -7.35 0.14 9.99
N ASP A 11 -6.67 0.50 11.06
CA ASP A 11 -5.20 0.42 11.07
C ASP A 11 -4.72 -1.01 10.83
N ASP A 12 -5.37 -1.98 11.46
CA ASP A 12 -5.01 -3.39 11.28
C ASP A 12 -5.24 -3.84 9.83
N GLU A 13 -6.35 -3.40 9.25
CA GLU A 13 -6.65 -3.71 7.86
C GLU A 13 -5.64 -3.10 6.90
N LEU A 14 -5.17 -1.89 7.20
CA LEU A 14 -4.13 -1.25 6.40
C LEU A 14 -2.84 -2.05 6.43
N VAL A 15 -2.45 -2.53 7.59
CA VAL A 15 -1.24 -3.34 7.73
C VAL A 15 -1.35 -4.62 6.90
N VAL A 16 -2.48 -5.30 7.01
CA VAL A 16 -2.72 -6.53 6.26
C VAL A 16 -2.72 -6.24 4.75
N ARG A 17 -3.40 -5.20 4.35
CA ARG A 17 -3.47 -4.82 2.94
C ARG A 17 -2.09 -4.49 2.38
N LEU A 18 -1.29 -3.76 3.14
CA LEU A 18 0.06 -3.41 2.73
C LEU A 18 0.92 -4.66 2.57
N LYS A 19 0.83 -5.57 3.51
CA LYS A 19 1.58 -6.82 3.46
C LYS A 19 1.20 -7.63 2.23
N ASP A 20 -0.11 -7.77 1.97
CA ASP A 20 -0.59 -8.52 0.81
C ASP A 20 -0.16 -7.86 -0.50
N THR A 21 -0.22 -6.53 -0.56
CA THR A 21 0.16 -5.80 -1.77
C THR A 21 1.66 -5.92 -2.03
N ARG A 22 2.47 -5.94 -0.99
CA ARG A 22 3.92 -6.15 -1.15
C ARG A 22 4.23 -7.54 -1.68
N LYS A 23 3.49 -8.55 -1.23
CA LYS A 23 3.65 -9.91 -1.75
C LYS A 23 3.28 -9.95 -3.23
N GLU A 24 2.21 -9.27 -3.60
CA GLU A 24 1.79 -9.19 -4.99
C GLU A 24 2.86 -8.51 -5.84
N LEU A 25 3.43 -7.42 -5.35
CA LEU A 25 4.50 -6.72 -6.07
C LEU A 25 5.71 -7.63 -6.27
N PHE A 26 6.08 -8.38 -5.23
CA PHE A 26 7.20 -9.31 -5.33
C PHE A 26 6.95 -10.34 -6.43
N ASN A 27 5.75 -10.92 -6.45
CA ASN A 27 5.39 -11.89 -7.47
C ASN A 27 5.41 -11.30 -8.87
N LEU A 28 4.90 -10.07 -9.02
CA LEU A 28 4.89 -9.39 -10.31
C LEU A 28 6.31 -9.09 -10.79
N ARG A 29 7.19 -8.69 -9.88
CA ARG A 29 8.59 -8.46 -10.23
C ARG A 29 9.27 -9.75 -10.67
N PHE A 30 8.98 -10.83 -9.99
CA PHE A 30 9.52 -12.14 -10.35
C PHE A 30 9.04 -12.54 -11.74
N GLN A 31 7.75 -12.40 -12.01
CA GLN A 31 7.20 -12.71 -13.33
C GLN A 31 7.84 -11.85 -14.41
N HIS A 32 8.04 -10.58 -14.12
CA HIS A 32 8.67 -9.66 -15.07
C HIS A 32 10.10 -10.10 -15.37
N ALA A 33 10.86 -10.47 -14.33
CA ALA A 33 12.24 -10.89 -14.48
C ALA A 33 12.37 -12.17 -15.30
N THR A 34 11.37 -13.06 -15.21
CA THR A 34 11.39 -14.32 -15.96
C THR A 34 10.70 -14.20 -17.32
N GLY A 35 10.22 -13.01 -17.67
CA GLY A 35 9.55 -12.78 -18.95
C GLY A 35 8.12 -13.31 -19.00
N GLN A 36 7.53 -13.64 -17.85
CA GLN A 36 6.18 -14.20 -17.79
C GLN A 36 5.08 -13.19 -17.51
N LEU A 37 5.46 -11.92 -17.33
CA LEU A 37 4.48 -10.88 -17.02
C LEU A 37 3.84 -10.37 -18.30
N ASP A 38 2.54 -10.61 -18.45
CA ASP A 38 1.80 -10.22 -19.66
C ASP A 38 1.56 -8.71 -19.72
N ASN A 39 1.35 -8.08 -18.57
CA ASN A 39 1.01 -6.66 -18.53
C ASN A 39 1.90 -5.94 -17.52
N PRO A 40 2.97 -5.28 -17.99
CA PRO A 40 3.88 -4.56 -17.08
C PRO A 40 3.22 -3.37 -16.37
N MET A 41 2.07 -2.91 -16.85
CA MET A 41 1.33 -1.84 -16.18
C MET A 41 0.89 -2.25 -14.77
N LYS A 42 0.72 -3.55 -14.54
CA LYS A 42 0.36 -4.04 -13.21
C LYS A 42 1.42 -3.72 -12.17
N LEU A 43 2.68 -3.73 -12.57
CA LEU A 43 3.78 -3.35 -11.66
C LEU A 43 3.60 -1.93 -11.16
N ASN A 44 3.36 -1.01 -12.08
CA ASN A 44 3.19 0.39 -11.71
C ASN A 44 1.94 0.61 -10.87
N ALA A 45 0.85 -0.05 -11.21
CA ALA A 45 -0.39 0.05 -10.45
C ALA A 45 -0.21 -0.44 -9.01
N THR A 46 0.48 -1.57 -8.85
CA THR A 46 0.73 -2.14 -7.54
C THR A 46 1.66 -1.27 -6.72
N ARG A 47 2.70 -0.71 -7.35
CA ARG A 47 3.60 0.22 -6.68
C ARG A 47 2.87 1.46 -6.18
N ARG A 48 1.95 1.98 -7.00
CA ARG A 48 1.13 3.14 -6.61
C ARG A 48 0.23 2.81 -5.43
N GLU A 49 -0.33 1.61 -5.42
CA GLU A 49 -1.17 1.20 -4.31
C GLU A 49 -0.37 1.12 -3.02
N ILE A 50 0.85 0.58 -3.07
CA ILE A 50 1.72 0.54 -1.90
C ILE A 50 2.03 1.96 -1.43
N ALA A 51 2.32 2.87 -2.36
CA ALA A 51 2.61 4.26 -2.01
C ALA A 51 1.42 4.91 -1.31
N ARG A 52 0.21 4.65 -1.79
CA ARG A 52 -1.00 5.18 -1.17
C ARG A 52 -1.21 4.62 0.24
N LEU A 53 -0.97 3.33 0.41
CA LEU A 53 -1.10 2.68 1.71
C LEU A 53 -0.09 3.24 2.71
N LEU A 54 1.15 3.43 2.27
CA LEU A 54 2.19 4.00 3.11
C LEU A 54 1.86 5.44 3.49
N THR A 55 1.36 6.22 2.54
CA THR A 55 0.95 7.59 2.80
C THR A 55 -0.18 7.63 3.82
N MET A 56 -1.13 6.73 3.68
CA MET A 56 -2.25 6.61 4.61
C MET A 56 -1.77 6.31 6.03
N GLN A 57 -0.84 5.37 6.15
CA GLN A 57 -0.27 5.04 7.45
C GLN A 57 0.46 6.23 8.05
N ALA A 58 1.22 6.94 7.23
CA ALA A 58 1.97 8.11 7.69
C ALA A 58 1.02 9.20 8.18
N GLU A 59 -0.05 9.45 7.43
CA GLU A 59 -1.04 10.44 7.82
C GLU A 59 -1.70 10.10 9.14
N ARG A 60 -2.07 8.83 9.32
CA ARG A 60 -2.70 8.39 10.56
C ARG A 60 -1.74 8.49 11.73
N GLU A 61 -0.47 8.18 11.50
CA GLU A 61 0.55 8.31 12.53
C GLU A 61 0.73 9.76 12.95
N LEU A 62 0.75 10.68 11.98
CA LEU A 62 0.84 12.11 12.26
C LEU A 62 -0.38 12.60 13.06
N GLU A 63 -1.57 12.18 12.66
CA GLU A 63 -2.78 12.57 13.36
C GLU A 63 -2.77 12.06 14.78
N ARG A 64 -2.36 10.83 14.98
CA ARG A 64 -2.28 10.22 16.29
C ARG A 64 -1.28 10.97 17.18
N THR A 65 -0.14 11.28 16.61
CA THR A 65 0.91 12.01 17.34
C THR A 65 0.46 13.42 17.69
N ALA A 66 -0.15 14.10 16.72
CA ALA A 66 -0.64 15.46 16.94
C ALA A 66 -1.76 15.49 17.99
N ALA A 67 -2.68 14.54 17.90
CA ALA A 67 -3.79 14.47 18.83
C ALA A 67 -3.36 14.02 20.22
N GLY A 68 -2.37 13.14 20.28
CA GLY A 68 -1.85 12.62 21.53
C GLY A 68 -0.96 13.59 22.24
N GLY A 69 -0.59 14.64 21.64
CA GLY A 69 0.14 15.51 22.21
C GLY A 69 1.27 15.76 22.36
N GLU A 70 1.67 15.99 22.42
CA GLU A 70 2.51 16.25 22.50
C GLU A 70 2.96 16.67 23.38
N ALA A 71 3.12 16.50 23.62
CA ALA A 71 3.62 16.85 24.42
C ALA A 71 4.25 17.11 25.10
#